data_cf8bcbe330d552811476f7d0fe9327cd
#
_entry.id   cf8bcbe330d552811476f7d0fe9327cd
#
_cell.length_a   1.000
_cell.length_b   1.000
_cell.length_c   1.000
_cell.angle_alpha   90.00
_cell.angle_beta   90.00
_cell.angle_gamma   90.00
#
_symmetry.space_group_name_H-M   'P 1'
#
loop_
_entity.id
_entity.type
_entity.pdbx_description
1 polymer ?
#
loop_
_entity_poly.entity_id
_entity_poly.type
_entity_poly.pdbx_seq_one_letter_code
_entity_poly.pdbx_strand_id
1 'polypeptide(L)'
;MNEQKQLSDITIYQDNEYTNREIMVYDSGSVLQSASYIEEGRRNELIFEYMKQFNRALDLKPDTGNMLLFGGARYAYPKYIISHYPNISMDVVEIDPQAYETACQFFYVDELIRDYDLNETHRLNNIIDDAHDFIYHTNRKYDIIIDDTFNDIEPVFPLLTLETFTQIKTLLKENGIYMRNLSGHRKIQKTPYLLDVLKTLQQVYADVKLVKAFFFPHARMGNYVILASDRVLDIPDALNFNTEHAEIITDEKLDILIERFDDFCK
;
A
#
# COMPACT_ATOMS: atom_id res chain seq x y z
N MET A 1 15.49 -11.80 -27.04
CA MET A 1 14.02 -11.83 -27.21
C MET A 1 13.48 -11.88 -25.80
N ASN A 2 12.83 -10.80 -25.36
CA ASN A 2 12.21 -10.76 -24.03
C ASN A 2 11.03 -11.75 -24.05
N GLU A 3 11.03 -12.74 -23.17
CA GLU A 3 9.87 -13.60 -22.99
C GLU A 3 8.74 -12.76 -22.39
N GLN A 4 7.77 -12.40 -23.21
CA GLN A 4 6.51 -11.85 -22.74
C GLN A 4 5.56 -13.02 -22.45
N LYS A 5 5.07 -13.11 -21.23
CA LYS A 5 3.99 -14.01 -20.86
C LYS A 5 2.73 -13.19 -20.68
N GLN A 6 1.77 -13.36 -21.56
CA GLN A 6 0.47 -12.72 -21.46
C GLN A 6 -0.49 -13.62 -20.67
N LEU A 7 -0.97 -13.16 -19.55
CA LEU A 7 -1.98 -13.81 -18.72
C LEU A 7 -3.23 -12.90 -18.78
N SER A 8 -4.16 -13.22 -19.69
CA SER A 8 -5.33 -12.38 -19.99
C SER A 8 -4.93 -10.92 -20.35
N ASP A 9 -5.34 -9.95 -19.56
CA ASP A 9 -5.04 -8.52 -19.77
C ASP A 9 -3.75 -8.05 -19.06
N ILE A 10 -2.96 -8.98 -18.52
CA ILE A 10 -1.75 -8.72 -17.76
C ILE A 10 -0.53 -9.13 -18.55
N THR A 11 0.46 -8.26 -18.61
CA THR A 11 1.73 -8.50 -19.28
C THR A 11 2.88 -8.47 -18.26
N ILE A 12 3.68 -9.55 -18.24
CA ILE A 12 4.94 -9.60 -17.49
C ILE A 12 6.06 -9.53 -18.51
N TYR A 13 6.94 -8.55 -18.38
CA TYR A 13 8.05 -8.35 -19.29
C TYR A 13 9.25 -7.72 -18.60
N GLN A 14 10.42 -7.89 -19.23
CA GLN A 14 11.63 -7.19 -18.83
C GLN A 14 11.66 -5.83 -19.52
N ASP A 15 11.73 -4.76 -18.75
CA ASP A 15 11.85 -3.40 -19.24
C ASP A 15 13.26 -2.84 -19.00
N ASN A 16 13.94 -2.48 -20.10
CA ASN A 16 15.26 -1.86 -20.07
C ASN A 16 15.17 -0.36 -20.41
N GLU A 17 14.02 0.11 -20.89
CA GLU A 17 13.86 1.45 -21.47
C GLU A 17 13.21 2.43 -20.51
N TYR A 18 12.22 1.98 -19.75
CA TYR A 18 11.36 2.85 -18.92
C TYR A 18 12.12 3.60 -17.82
N THR A 19 13.15 2.98 -17.24
CA THR A 19 13.92 3.54 -16.13
C THR A 19 15.43 3.56 -16.38
N ASN A 20 15.91 3.19 -17.56
CA ASN A 20 17.31 2.84 -17.84
C ASN A 20 17.85 1.78 -16.85
N ARG A 21 17.01 0.87 -16.39
CA ARG A 21 17.33 -0.18 -15.44
C ARG A 21 16.68 -1.48 -15.90
N GLU A 22 17.35 -2.57 -15.68
CA GLU A 22 16.79 -3.89 -15.95
C GLU A 22 15.79 -4.23 -14.85
N ILE A 23 14.50 -4.25 -15.19
CA ILE A 23 13.41 -4.56 -14.26
C ILE A 23 12.44 -5.56 -14.88
N MET A 24 11.86 -6.40 -14.02
CA MET A 24 10.65 -7.16 -14.34
C MET A 24 9.45 -6.31 -14.01
N VAL A 25 8.50 -6.26 -14.90
CA VAL A 25 7.31 -5.43 -14.80
C VAL A 25 6.06 -6.27 -14.88
N TYR A 26 5.11 -5.94 -14.04
CA TYR A 26 3.75 -6.43 -14.08
C TYR A 26 2.82 -5.27 -14.41
N ASP A 27 2.20 -5.33 -15.58
CA ASP A 27 1.42 -4.24 -16.17
C ASP A 27 0.04 -4.77 -16.56
N SER A 28 -1.01 -4.11 -16.09
CA SER A 28 -2.40 -4.40 -16.46
C SER A 28 -2.84 -3.69 -17.75
N GLY A 29 -1.94 -2.97 -18.42
CA GLY A 29 -2.23 -2.16 -19.59
C GLY A 29 -2.74 -0.76 -19.28
N SER A 30 -3.28 -0.53 -18.08
CA SER A 30 -3.72 0.79 -17.58
C SER A 30 -2.71 1.39 -16.63
N VAL A 31 -2.10 0.56 -15.77
CA VAL A 31 -1.21 0.96 -14.68
C VAL A 31 -0.08 -0.04 -14.50
N LEU A 32 1.12 0.48 -14.31
CA LEU A 32 2.27 -0.29 -13.87
C LEU A 32 2.06 -0.70 -12.40
N GLN A 33 1.69 -1.96 -12.16
CA GLN A 33 1.29 -2.42 -10.82
C GLN A 33 2.47 -2.87 -9.96
N SER A 34 3.49 -3.51 -10.56
CA SER A 34 4.64 -4.00 -9.82
C SER A 34 5.90 -3.98 -10.64
N ALA A 35 7.04 -3.79 -10.00
CA ALA A 35 8.34 -3.89 -10.62
C ALA A 35 9.40 -4.42 -9.65
N SER A 36 10.40 -5.13 -10.17
CA SER A 36 11.56 -5.61 -9.40
C SER A 36 12.81 -5.49 -10.24
N TYR A 37 13.94 -5.12 -9.64
CA TYR A 37 15.22 -5.18 -10.31
C TYR A 37 15.57 -6.63 -10.66
N ILE A 38 16.23 -6.84 -11.80
CA ILE A 38 16.71 -8.15 -12.25
C ILE A 38 18.08 -8.46 -11.63
N GLU A 39 18.89 -7.43 -11.41
CA GLU A 39 20.20 -7.56 -10.79
C GLU A 39 20.10 -8.18 -9.39
N GLU A 40 20.77 -9.30 -9.16
CA GLU A 40 20.65 -10.13 -7.96
C GLU A 40 20.82 -9.34 -6.66
N GLY A 41 21.82 -8.47 -6.57
CA GLY A 41 22.07 -7.63 -5.38
C GLY A 41 21.04 -6.54 -5.13
N ARG A 42 20.06 -6.33 -6.05
CA ARG A 42 19.07 -5.27 -5.99
C ARG A 42 17.62 -5.74 -6.03
N ARG A 43 17.38 -7.05 -6.15
CA ARG A 43 16.03 -7.63 -6.28
C ARG A 43 15.08 -7.25 -5.17
N ASN A 44 15.60 -6.91 -4.00
CA ASN A 44 14.84 -6.52 -2.83
C ASN A 44 14.74 -5.00 -2.62
N GLU A 45 15.32 -4.19 -3.52
CA GLU A 45 15.19 -2.72 -3.46
C GLU A 45 13.84 -2.25 -4.00
N LEU A 46 13.33 -1.15 -3.41
CA LEU A 46 12.09 -0.52 -3.87
C LEU A 46 12.34 0.34 -5.11
N ILE A 47 11.58 0.08 -6.17
CA ILE A 47 11.57 0.87 -7.41
C ILE A 47 10.59 2.04 -7.27
N PHE A 48 9.38 1.78 -6.77
CA PHE A 48 8.34 2.80 -6.67
C PHE A 48 8.58 3.77 -5.51
N GLU A 49 8.61 5.05 -5.83
CA GLU A 49 8.88 6.11 -4.85
C GLU A 49 7.80 6.20 -3.77
N TYR A 50 6.53 5.87 -4.08
CA TYR A 50 5.48 5.90 -3.08
C TYR A 50 5.67 4.82 -1.99
N MET A 51 6.17 3.64 -2.35
CA MET A 51 6.44 2.57 -1.38
C MET A 51 7.55 2.96 -0.40
N LYS A 52 8.51 3.80 -0.83
CA LYS A 52 9.56 4.31 0.07
C LYS A 52 8.99 5.21 1.17
N GLN A 53 7.82 5.81 0.95
CA GLN A 53 7.16 6.61 1.98
C GLN A 53 6.60 5.75 3.13
N PHE A 54 6.34 4.46 2.88
CA PHE A 54 5.92 3.54 3.94
C PHE A 54 7.00 3.37 5.02
N ASN A 55 8.28 3.55 4.68
CA ASN A 55 9.38 3.46 5.63
C ASN A 55 9.33 4.55 6.72
N ARG A 56 8.58 5.65 6.49
CA ARG A 56 8.37 6.69 7.52
C ARG A 56 7.74 6.13 8.81
N ALA A 57 6.89 5.12 8.69
CA ALA A 57 6.33 4.47 9.87
C ALA A 57 7.40 3.72 10.67
N LEU A 58 8.39 3.13 10.01
CA LEU A 58 9.53 2.47 10.68
C LEU A 58 10.44 3.48 11.38
N ASP A 59 10.68 4.64 10.75
CA ASP A 59 11.44 5.73 11.38
C ASP A 59 10.75 6.25 12.63
N LEU A 60 9.41 6.37 12.57
CA LEU A 60 8.58 6.80 13.69
C LEU A 60 8.43 5.72 14.77
N LYS A 61 8.45 4.43 14.42
CA LYS A 61 8.26 3.29 15.32
C LYS A 61 9.40 2.26 15.10
N PRO A 62 10.63 2.54 15.57
CA PRO A 62 11.79 1.68 15.34
C PRO A 62 11.74 0.35 16.09
N ASP A 63 10.86 0.20 17.07
CA ASP A 63 10.57 -1.03 17.82
C ASP A 63 9.54 -1.94 17.13
N THR A 64 9.22 -1.70 15.85
CA THR A 64 8.29 -2.50 15.09
C THR A 64 8.73 -3.96 15.01
N GLY A 65 7.83 -4.87 15.38
CA GLY A 65 8.04 -6.31 15.28
C GLY A 65 7.07 -6.98 14.32
N ASN A 66 5.83 -6.49 14.23
CA ASN A 66 4.78 -7.09 13.39
C ASN A 66 4.14 -6.06 12.47
N MET A 67 4.13 -6.35 11.18
CA MET A 67 3.48 -5.53 10.18
C MET A 67 2.35 -6.29 9.48
N LEU A 68 1.34 -5.57 9.02
CA LEU A 68 0.28 -6.06 8.15
C LEU A 68 0.29 -5.23 6.88
N LEU A 69 0.18 -5.88 5.73
CA LEU A 69 -0.01 -5.26 4.43
C LEU A 69 -1.29 -5.80 3.81
N PHE A 70 -2.21 -4.91 3.47
CA PHE A 70 -3.31 -5.19 2.57
C PHE A 70 -2.91 -4.83 1.13
N GLY A 71 -3.07 -5.78 0.20
CA GLY A 71 -2.60 -5.67 -1.17
C GLY A 71 -1.11 -6.03 -1.30
N GLY A 72 -0.84 -7.31 -1.54
CA GLY A 72 0.53 -7.82 -1.72
C GLY A 72 1.08 -7.57 -3.11
N ALA A 73 0.20 -7.54 -4.11
CA ALA A 73 0.54 -7.49 -5.52
C ALA A 73 1.66 -8.49 -5.87
N ARG A 74 2.85 -8.03 -6.24
CA ARG A 74 4.02 -8.90 -6.53
C ARG A 74 5.12 -8.78 -5.48
N TYR A 75 4.73 -8.49 -4.24
CA TYR A 75 5.56 -8.58 -3.02
C TYR A 75 6.80 -7.67 -3.00
N ALA A 76 6.78 -6.54 -3.71
CA ALA A 76 7.92 -5.62 -3.72
C ALA A 76 8.24 -5.07 -2.32
N TYR A 77 7.24 -4.58 -1.59
CA TYR A 77 7.43 -4.06 -0.24
C TYR A 77 7.73 -5.16 0.79
N PRO A 78 7.03 -6.31 0.79
CA PRO A 78 7.40 -7.45 1.64
C PRO A 78 8.85 -7.91 1.46
N LYS A 79 9.36 -8.02 0.21
CA LYS A 79 10.77 -8.36 -0.04
C LYS A 79 11.72 -7.37 0.59
N TYR A 80 11.44 -6.09 0.45
CA TYR A 80 12.24 -5.03 1.06
C TYR A 80 12.28 -5.16 2.58
N ILE A 81 11.12 -5.31 3.24
CA ILE A 81 11.04 -5.42 4.70
C ILE A 81 11.79 -6.65 5.22
N ILE A 82 11.54 -7.81 4.64
CA ILE A 82 12.15 -9.06 5.10
C ILE A 82 13.68 -9.03 4.95
N SER A 83 14.19 -8.43 3.88
CA SER A 83 15.63 -8.38 3.60
C SER A 83 16.38 -7.32 4.42
N HIS A 84 15.75 -6.21 4.78
CA HIS A 84 16.41 -5.10 5.46
C HIS A 84 16.17 -5.07 6.97
N TYR A 85 15.09 -5.69 7.46
CA TYR A 85 14.68 -5.63 8.86
C TYR A 85 14.52 -7.04 9.45
N PRO A 86 15.61 -7.65 9.98
CA PRO A 86 15.63 -9.05 10.40
C PRO A 86 14.66 -9.38 11.56
N ASN A 87 14.26 -8.37 12.33
CA ASN A 87 13.37 -8.54 13.48
C ASN A 87 11.89 -8.31 13.17
N ILE A 88 11.55 -7.97 11.91
CA ILE A 88 10.17 -7.72 11.52
C ILE A 88 9.56 -8.97 10.89
N SER A 89 8.34 -9.30 11.31
CA SER A 89 7.47 -10.26 10.64
C SER A 89 6.34 -9.52 9.94
N MET A 90 5.92 -10.01 8.77
CA MET A 90 4.90 -9.38 7.95
C MET A 90 3.84 -10.39 7.53
N ASP A 91 2.57 -10.07 7.83
CA ASP A 91 1.42 -10.70 7.24
C ASP A 91 1.00 -9.90 5.99
N VAL A 92 0.76 -10.57 4.89
CA VAL A 92 0.30 -9.97 3.62
C VAL A 92 -1.03 -10.59 3.27
N VAL A 93 -2.08 -9.77 3.21
CA VAL A 93 -3.42 -10.17 2.78
C VAL A 93 -3.62 -9.75 1.34
N GLU A 94 -3.85 -10.73 0.49
CA GLU A 94 -4.00 -10.55 -0.95
C GLU A 94 -5.21 -11.33 -1.45
N ILE A 95 -6.07 -10.68 -2.21
CA ILE A 95 -7.30 -11.30 -2.73
C ILE A 95 -7.05 -12.20 -3.94
N ASP A 96 -6.04 -11.88 -4.74
CA ASP A 96 -5.68 -12.67 -5.92
C ASP A 96 -4.83 -13.90 -5.52
N PRO A 97 -5.37 -15.12 -5.59
CA PRO A 97 -4.61 -16.32 -5.23
C PRO A 97 -3.39 -16.56 -6.12
N GLN A 98 -3.36 -15.98 -7.34
CA GLN A 98 -2.23 -16.10 -8.26
C GLN A 98 -1.12 -15.07 -8.00
N ALA A 99 -1.38 -14.06 -7.17
CA ALA A 99 -0.41 -12.99 -6.89
C ALA A 99 0.89 -13.55 -6.32
N TYR A 100 0.78 -14.39 -5.29
CA TYR A 100 1.94 -14.99 -4.64
C TYR A 100 2.71 -15.93 -5.54
N GLU A 101 2.02 -16.80 -6.30
CA GLU A 101 2.67 -17.72 -7.25
C GLU A 101 3.44 -16.94 -8.33
N THR A 102 2.80 -15.87 -8.86
CA THR A 102 3.44 -14.98 -9.84
C THR A 102 4.64 -14.26 -9.24
N ALA A 103 4.54 -13.83 -7.99
CA ALA A 103 5.64 -13.18 -7.27
C ALA A 103 6.83 -14.14 -7.07
N CYS A 104 6.57 -15.40 -6.73
CA CYS A 104 7.61 -16.43 -6.63
C CYS A 104 8.25 -16.69 -7.99
N GLN A 105 7.45 -16.85 -9.03
CA GLN A 105 7.95 -17.26 -10.34
C GLN A 105 8.72 -16.17 -11.09
N PHE A 106 8.33 -14.88 -10.94
CA PHE A 106 8.84 -13.79 -11.78
C PHE A 106 9.46 -12.62 -11.01
N PHE A 107 9.19 -12.50 -9.70
CA PHE A 107 9.62 -11.38 -8.88
C PHE A 107 10.51 -11.79 -7.70
N TYR A 108 11.14 -12.98 -7.79
CA TYR A 108 12.20 -13.46 -6.91
C TYR A 108 11.78 -13.66 -5.44
N VAL A 109 10.49 -13.91 -5.17
CA VAL A 109 10.03 -14.23 -3.80
C VAL A 109 10.48 -15.63 -3.38
N ASP A 110 10.62 -16.59 -4.31
CA ASP A 110 11.21 -17.90 -4.05
C ASP A 110 12.67 -17.83 -3.57
N GLU A 111 13.44 -16.90 -4.10
CA GLU A 111 14.80 -16.64 -3.63
C GLU A 111 14.77 -16.05 -2.19
N LEU A 112 13.89 -15.09 -1.94
CA LEU A 112 13.72 -14.52 -0.60
C LEU A 112 13.35 -15.60 0.43
N ILE A 113 12.43 -16.51 0.09
CA ILE A 113 12.01 -17.61 0.96
C ILE A 113 13.20 -18.47 1.36
N ARG A 114 14.03 -18.83 0.39
CA ARG A 114 15.23 -19.65 0.61
C ARG A 114 16.30 -18.89 1.41
N ASP A 115 16.62 -17.66 1.01
CA ASP A 115 17.76 -16.91 1.53
C ASP A 115 17.54 -16.42 2.96
N TYR A 116 16.28 -16.31 3.40
CA TYR A 116 15.90 -15.88 4.75
C TYR A 116 15.17 -16.97 5.56
N ASP A 117 15.21 -18.23 5.10
CA ASP A 117 14.60 -19.39 5.77
C ASP A 117 13.14 -19.15 6.18
N LEU A 118 12.33 -18.55 5.28
CA LEU A 118 10.99 -18.06 5.65
C LEU A 118 10.02 -19.18 5.98
N ASN A 119 10.25 -20.40 5.49
CA ASN A 119 9.45 -21.57 5.85
C ASN A 119 9.63 -21.98 7.32
N GLU A 120 10.80 -21.72 7.90
CA GLU A 120 11.13 -22.04 9.29
C GLU A 120 10.88 -20.84 10.22
N THR A 121 11.21 -19.64 9.76
CA THR A 121 11.10 -18.43 10.58
C THR A 121 9.70 -17.85 10.63
N HIS A 122 8.85 -18.18 9.66
CA HIS A 122 7.48 -17.64 9.50
C HIS A 122 7.42 -16.10 9.56
N ARG A 123 8.48 -15.42 9.09
CA ARG A 123 8.54 -13.96 9.08
C ARG A 123 7.71 -13.33 7.97
N LEU A 124 7.36 -14.06 6.94
CA LEU A 124 6.47 -13.64 5.87
C LEU A 124 5.32 -14.64 5.76
N ASN A 125 4.09 -14.17 6.00
CA ASN A 125 2.90 -14.99 5.87
C ASN A 125 2.04 -14.46 4.72
N ASN A 126 1.80 -15.30 3.73
CA ASN A 126 0.84 -15.03 2.67
C ASN A 126 -0.55 -15.50 3.10
N ILE A 127 -1.54 -14.59 3.09
CA ILE A 127 -2.92 -14.84 3.47
C ILE A 127 -3.80 -14.51 2.26
N ILE A 128 -4.43 -15.52 1.67
CA ILE A 128 -5.36 -15.32 0.56
C ILE A 128 -6.74 -15.04 1.17
N ASP A 129 -7.13 -13.77 1.15
CA ASP A 129 -8.40 -13.33 1.73
C ASP A 129 -8.80 -11.96 1.18
N ASP A 130 -10.07 -11.60 1.29
CA ASP A 130 -10.51 -10.22 1.14
C ASP A 130 -10.05 -9.40 2.35
N ALA A 131 -9.43 -8.24 2.10
CA ALA A 131 -8.90 -7.39 3.18
C ALA A 131 -10.01 -6.92 4.14
N HIS A 132 -11.20 -6.61 3.63
CA HIS A 132 -12.35 -6.21 4.44
C HIS A 132 -12.78 -7.37 5.34
N ASP A 133 -12.93 -8.58 4.80
CA ASP A 133 -13.31 -9.75 5.59
C ASP A 133 -12.24 -10.08 6.63
N PHE A 134 -10.97 -10.04 6.27
CA PHE A 134 -9.85 -10.29 7.18
C PHE A 134 -9.85 -9.34 8.39
N ILE A 135 -10.11 -8.04 8.17
CA ILE A 135 -10.18 -7.01 9.23
C ILE A 135 -11.19 -7.38 10.31
N TYR A 136 -12.33 -7.98 9.95
CA TYR A 136 -13.38 -8.33 10.88
C TYR A 136 -13.22 -9.71 11.53
N HIS A 137 -12.36 -10.59 10.98
CA HIS A 137 -12.19 -11.94 11.49
C HIS A 137 -10.88 -12.17 12.25
N THR A 138 -9.85 -11.32 12.05
CA THR A 138 -8.56 -11.47 12.72
C THR A 138 -8.57 -10.88 14.14
N ASN A 139 -7.82 -11.53 15.04
CA ASN A 139 -7.54 -11.00 16.38
C ASN A 139 -6.05 -10.61 16.54
N ARG A 140 -5.26 -10.69 15.47
CA ARG A 140 -3.85 -10.35 15.51
C ARG A 140 -3.67 -8.84 15.71
N LYS A 141 -2.55 -8.45 16.34
CA LYS A 141 -2.21 -7.05 16.59
C LYS A 141 -0.89 -6.70 15.92
N TYR A 142 -0.87 -5.52 15.31
CA TYR A 142 0.26 -5.07 14.50
C TYR A 142 0.78 -3.73 14.99
N ASP A 143 2.07 -3.52 14.81
CA ASP A 143 2.74 -2.24 15.08
C ASP A 143 2.45 -1.24 13.96
N ILE A 144 2.44 -1.73 12.72
CA ILE A 144 2.18 -0.95 11.51
C ILE A 144 1.19 -1.75 10.65
N ILE A 145 0.16 -1.07 10.15
CA ILE A 145 -0.76 -1.58 9.14
C ILE A 145 -0.66 -0.68 7.91
N ILE A 146 -0.38 -1.27 6.76
CA ILE A 146 -0.30 -0.57 5.47
C ILE A 146 -1.43 -1.07 4.59
N ASP A 147 -2.14 -0.15 3.98
CA ASP A 147 -3.20 -0.44 3.02
C ASP A 147 -2.80 0.14 1.65
N ASP A 148 -2.44 -0.76 0.73
CA ASP A 148 -2.06 -0.48 -0.65
C ASP A 148 -2.99 -1.22 -1.63
N THR A 149 -4.29 -1.27 -1.28
CA THR A 149 -5.31 -1.97 -2.05
C THR A 149 -5.91 -1.09 -3.12
N PHE A 150 -5.92 -1.62 -4.34
CA PHE A 150 -6.54 -0.99 -5.49
C PHE A 150 -7.20 -2.05 -6.38
N ASN A 151 -8.30 -1.66 -7.01
CA ASN A 151 -8.90 -2.37 -8.14
C ASN A 151 -8.54 -1.57 -9.40
N ASP A 152 -7.41 -1.90 -10.02
CA ASP A 152 -6.74 -1.12 -11.07
C ASP A 152 -6.32 0.27 -10.55
N ILE A 153 -7.04 1.34 -10.89
CA ILE A 153 -6.80 2.72 -10.41
C ILE A 153 -7.70 3.12 -9.25
N GLU A 154 -8.75 2.36 -9.01
CA GLU A 154 -9.76 2.66 -8.00
C GLU A 154 -9.31 2.14 -6.62
N PRO A 155 -9.43 2.93 -5.55
CA PRO A 155 -9.26 2.40 -4.21
C PRO A 155 -10.37 1.39 -3.88
N VAL A 156 -10.10 0.43 -3.03
CA VAL A 156 -11.14 -0.47 -2.51
C VAL A 156 -12.00 0.32 -1.52
N PHE A 157 -13.13 0.83 -2.01
CA PHE A 157 -13.98 1.77 -1.27
C PHE A 157 -14.49 1.26 0.09
N PRO A 158 -14.89 -0.01 0.28
CA PRO A 158 -15.30 -0.53 1.58
C PRO A 158 -14.23 -0.40 2.67
N LEU A 159 -12.96 -0.28 2.29
CA LEU A 159 -11.86 -0.07 3.24
C LEU A 159 -11.69 1.41 3.68
N LEU A 160 -12.54 2.32 3.18
CA LEU A 160 -12.40 3.78 3.41
C LEU A 160 -13.54 4.35 4.28
N THR A 161 -14.29 3.50 4.98
CA THR A 161 -15.42 3.90 5.84
C THR A 161 -14.99 4.09 7.28
N LEU A 162 -15.80 4.83 8.04
CA LEU A 162 -15.61 5.06 9.47
C LEU A 162 -15.58 3.75 10.25
N GLU A 163 -16.47 2.84 9.89
CA GLU A 163 -16.61 1.51 10.50
C GLU A 163 -15.35 0.69 10.30
N THR A 164 -14.87 0.63 9.06
CA THR A 164 -13.66 -0.11 8.71
C THR A 164 -12.41 0.50 9.35
N PHE A 165 -12.24 1.82 9.32
CA PHE A 165 -11.12 2.47 10.01
C PHE A 165 -11.15 2.24 11.52
N THR A 166 -12.35 2.24 12.12
CA THR A 166 -12.52 1.92 13.56
C THR A 166 -12.08 0.48 13.84
N GLN A 167 -12.45 -0.45 12.97
CA GLN A 167 -12.04 -1.85 13.12
C GLN A 167 -10.53 -2.03 12.89
N ILE A 168 -9.94 -1.41 11.88
CA ILE A 168 -8.48 -1.40 11.64
C ILE A 168 -7.73 -0.89 12.88
N LYS A 169 -8.22 0.19 13.51
CA LYS A 169 -7.63 0.72 14.73
C LYS A 169 -7.58 -0.32 15.83
N THR A 170 -8.60 -1.20 15.95
CA THR A 170 -8.57 -2.28 16.94
C THR A 170 -7.47 -3.30 16.68
N LEU A 171 -6.97 -3.43 15.46
CA LEU A 171 -5.87 -4.32 15.09
C LEU A 171 -4.49 -3.70 15.34
N LEU A 172 -4.42 -2.41 15.61
CA LEU A 172 -3.17 -1.76 15.99
C LEU A 172 -2.84 -2.05 17.45
N LYS A 173 -1.55 -2.23 17.73
CA LYS A 173 -0.99 -2.16 19.09
C LYS A 173 -1.01 -0.72 19.58
N GLU A 174 -0.71 -0.53 20.87
CA GLU A 174 -0.54 0.81 21.44
C GLU A 174 0.50 1.62 20.63
N ASN A 175 0.17 2.86 20.29
CA ASN A 175 0.98 3.73 19.44
C ASN A 175 1.29 3.17 18.05
N GLY A 176 0.48 2.23 17.56
CA GLY A 176 0.60 1.70 16.21
C GLY A 176 0.26 2.74 15.15
N ILE A 177 0.72 2.50 13.93
CA ILE A 177 0.55 3.43 12.80
C ILE A 177 -0.22 2.73 11.69
N TYR A 178 -1.29 3.35 11.23
CA TYR A 178 -1.98 3.00 10.00
C TYR A 178 -1.49 3.88 8.86
N MET A 179 -1.25 3.27 7.70
CA MET A 179 -0.88 3.96 6.47
C MET A 179 -1.78 3.57 5.32
N ARG A 180 -2.08 4.53 4.45
CA ARG A 180 -2.88 4.30 3.24
C ARG A 180 -2.28 5.03 2.04
N ASN A 181 -2.09 4.29 0.93
CA ASN A 181 -1.77 4.86 -0.37
C ASN A 181 -3.06 5.23 -1.11
N LEU A 182 -3.14 6.47 -1.63
CA LEU A 182 -4.25 6.92 -2.47
C LEU A 182 -3.75 7.80 -3.62
N SER A 183 -4.43 7.72 -4.74
CA SER A 183 -4.20 8.61 -5.88
C SER A 183 -4.81 9.98 -5.62
N GLY A 184 -4.25 11.02 -6.21
CA GLY A 184 -4.81 12.36 -6.07
C GLY A 184 -4.23 13.37 -7.05
N HIS A 185 -4.94 14.49 -7.21
CA HIS A 185 -4.45 15.62 -7.98
C HIS A 185 -3.31 16.31 -7.22
N ARG A 186 -2.29 16.81 -7.94
CA ARG A 186 -1.15 17.55 -7.35
C ARG A 186 -1.55 18.69 -6.40
N LYS A 187 -2.73 19.28 -6.60
CA LYS A 187 -3.38 20.20 -5.67
C LYS A 187 -4.47 19.43 -4.93
N ILE A 188 -4.22 19.07 -3.68
CA ILE A 188 -5.11 18.22 -2.86
C ILE A 188 -6.57 18.72 -2.83
N GLN A 189 -6.80 20.03 -2.85
CA GLN A 189 -8.14 20.63 -2.88
C GLN A 189 -8.97 20.23 -4.12
N LYS A 190 -8.33 19.67 -5.14
CA LYS A 190 -8.98 19.13 -6.33
C LYS A 190 -9.22 17.61 -6.24
N THR A 191 -9.12 17.04 -5.07
CA THR A 191 -9.36 15.62 -4.81
C THR A 191 -10.38 15.47 -3.67
N PRO A 192 -11.68 15.76 -3.91
CA PRO A 192 -12.70 15.75 -2.87
C PRO A 192 -12.77 14.43 -2.10
N TYR A 193 -12.75 13.29 -2.80
CA TYR A 193 -12.81 11.99 -2.16
C TYR A 193 -11.65 11.73 -1.17
N LEU A 194 -10.44 12.21 -1.47
CA LEU A 194 -9.30 12.07 -0.56
C LEU A 194 -9.48 12.96 0.68
N LEU A 195 -10.10 14.14 0.54
CA LEU A 195 -10.43 14.97 1.68
C LEU A 195 -11.49 14.33 2.59
N ASP A 196 -12.45 13.60 2.01
CA ASP A 196 -13.44 12.83 2.76
C ASP A 196 -12.77 11.69 3.55
N VAL A 197 -11.85 10.96 2.94
CA VAL A 197 -11.06 9.92 3.61
C VAL A 197 -10.26 10.51 4.77
N LEU A 198 -9.60 11.66 4.55
CA LEU A 198 -8.85 12.34 5.60
C LEU A 198 -9.76 12.76 6.76
N LYS A 199 -10.95 13.33 6.47
CA LYS A 199 -11.93 13.72 7.49
C LYS A 199 -12.44 12.50 8.27
N THR A 200 -12.69 11.41 7.59
CA THR A 200 -13.15 10.16 8.21
C THR A 200 -12.08 9.59 9.15
N LEU A 201 -10.81 9.56 8.72
CA LEU A 201 -9.68 9.16 9.56
C LEU A 201 -9.51 10.04 10.80
N GLN A 202 -9.76 11.36 10.69
CA GLN A 202 -9.72 12.28 11.82
C GLN A 202 -10.81 12.04 12.88
N GLN A 203 -11.85 11.25 12.57
CA GLN A 203 -12.84 10.80 13.57
C GLN A 203 -12.31 9.60 14.38
N VAL A 204 -11.35 8.86 13.83
CA VAL A 204 -10.86 7.61 14.41
C VAL A 204 -9.52 7.80 15.13
N TYR A 205 -8.60 8.57 14.55
CA TYR A 205 -7.24 8.74 15.05
C TYR A 205 -6.99 10.16 15.54
N ALA A 206 -6.19 10.27 16.59
CA ALA A 206 -5.85 11.57 17.19
C ALA A 206 -4.94 12.43 16.30
N ASP A 207 -4.12 11.83 15.48
CA ASP A 207 -3.23 12.53 14.53
C ASP A 207 -3.26 11.87 13.15
N VAL A 208 -3.51 12.67 12.12
CA VAL A 208 -3.56 12.25 10.72
C VAL A 208 -2.66 13.17 9.90
N LYS A 209 -1.70 12.59 9.22
CA LYS A 209 -0.74 13.29 8.35
C LYS A 209 -0.92 12.85 6.91
N LEU A 210 -0.68 13.78 6.00
CA LEU A 210 -0.70 13.54 4.56
C LEU A 210 0.64 13.92 3.97
N VAL A 211 1.26 13.03 3.21
CA VAL A 211 2.49 13.32 2.47
C VAL A 211 2.32 13.07 0.97
N LYS A 212 2.98 13.88 0.15
CA LYS A 212 3.12 13.58 -1.28
C LYS A 212 4.11 12.46 -1.43
N ALA A 213 3.67 11.35 -2.01
CA ALA A 213 4.52 10.18 -2.17
C ALA A 213 5.22 10.19 -3.53
N PHE A 214 4.48 10.37 -4.62
CA PHE A 214 5.06 10.38 -5.95
C PHE A 214 4.22 11.17 -6.95
N PHE A 215 4.88 11.98 -7.79
CA PHE A 215 4.28 12.70 -8.90
C PHE A 215 5.27 12.79 -10.05
N PHE A 216 4.96 12.22 -11.20
CA PHE A 216 5.75 12.45 -12.39
C PHE A 216 5.89 13.95 -12.68
N PRO A 217 7.04 14.40 -13.22
CA PRO A 217 7.18 15.77 -13.69
C PRO A 217 6.03 16.13 -14.64
N HIS A 218 5.36 17.26 -14.37
CA HIS A 218 4.20 17.74 -15.14
C HIS A 218 2.92 16.90 -15.04
N ALA A 219 2.90 15.75 -14.37
CA ALA A 219 1.67 15.02 -14.13
C ALA A 219 0.72 15.80 -13.21
N ARG A 220 -0.58 15.73 -13.51
CA ARG A 220 -1.62 16.30 -12.64
C ARG A 220 -1.92 15.37 -11.48
N MET A 221 -1.81 14.08 -11.71
CA MET A 221 -2.10 12.98 -10.80
C MET A 221 -0.84 12.36 -10.22
N GLY A 222 -0.95 11.77 -9.06
CA GLY A 222 0.10 11.02 -8.40
C GLY A 222 -0.36 10.43 -7.08
N ASN A 223 0.56 9.93 -6.28
CA ASN A 223 0.26 9.24 -5.05
C ASN A 223 0.44 10.14 -3.82
N TYR A 224 -0.45 9.96 -2.87
CA TYR A 224 -0.35 10.43 -1.51
C TYR A 224 -0.28 9.24 -0.56
N VAL A 225 0.47 9.39 0.51
CA VAL A 225 0.43 8.46 1.63
C VAL A 225 -0.13 9.19 2.84
N ILE A 226 -1.16 8.61 3.44
CA ILE A 226 -1.74 9.04 4.70
C ILE A 226 -1.08 8.23 5.81
N LEU A 227 -0.77 8.88 6.92
CA LEU A 227 -0.36 8.23 8.16
C LEU A 227 -1.33 8.65 9.27
N ALA A 228 -1.81 7.69 10.05
CA ALA A 228 -2.75 7.92 11.13
C ALA A 228 -2.36 7.15 12.39
N SER A 229 -2.45 7.79 13.56
CA SER A 229 -2.11 7.19 14.86
C SER A 229 -2.79 7.95 16.00
N ASP A 230 -2.85 7.33 17.18
CA ASP A 230 -3.27 8.04 18.40
C ASP A 230 -2.13 8.82 19.07
N ARG A 231 -0.89 8.61 18.62
CA ARG A 231 0.25 9.44 19.04
C ARG A 231 0.52 10.54 18.02
N VAL A 232 1.17 11.60 18.44
CA VAL A 232 1.65 12.65 17.53
C VAL A 232 2.72 12.08 16.59
N LEU A 233 2.52 12.28 15.28
CA LEU A 233 3.43 11.89 14.22
C LEU A 233 4.28 13.10 13.82
N ASP A 234 5.57 13.08 14.11
CA ASP A 234 6.50 14.15 13.70
C ASP A 234 6.93 13.93 12.24
N ILE A 235 6.23 14.60 11.32
CA ILE A 235 6.49 14.53 9.88
C ILE A 235 6.63 15.96 9.36
N PRO A 236 7.85 16.51 9.28
CA PRO A 236 8.10 17.91 8.98
C PRO A 236 7.59 18.38 7.62
N ASP A 237 7.53 17.49 6.62
CA ASP A 237 7.07 17.73 5.26
C ASP A 237 5.61 17.33 5.03
N ALA A 238 4.86 17.03 6.09
CA ALA A 238 3.43 16.78 5.99
C ALA A 238 2.70 17.99 5.42
N LEU A 239 1.75 17.71 4.55
CA LEU A 239 0.94 18.76 3.91
C LEU A 239 -0.14 19.25 4.86
N ASN A 240 -0.40 20.55 4.80
CA ASN A 240 -1.61 21.11 5.36
C ASN A 240 -2.80 20.84 4.42
N PHE A 241 -3.90 20.41 4.97
CA PHE A 241 -5.14 20.18 4.26
C PHE A 241 -6.34 20.69 5.05
N ASN A 242 -7.42 21.04 4.36
CA ASN A 242 -8.66 21.51 4.96
C ASN A 242 -9.79 20.54 4.60
N THR A 243 -10.45 20.01 5.63
CA THR A 243 -11.58 19.07 5.53
C THR A 243 -12.92 19.70 5.91
N GLU A 244 -13.03 21.05 5.95
CA GLU A 244 -14.24 21.74 6.36
C GLU A 244 -15.47 21.34 5.52
N HIS A 245 -15.29 21.19 4.21
CA HIS A 245 -16.33 20.81 3.26
C HIS A 245 -16.33 19.32 2.87
N ALA A 246 -15.50 18.53 3.54
CA ALA A 246 -15.45 17.10 3.31
C ALA A 246 -16.58 16.40 4.10
N GLU A 247 -16.93 15.18 3.68
CA GLU A 247 -17.90 14.32 4.36
C GLU A 247 -17.18 13.28 5.24
N ILE A 248 -17.87 12.82 6.28
CA ILE A 248 -17.48 11.60 7.00
C ILE A 248 -18.15 10.44 6.28
N ILE A 249 -17.36 9.51 5.80
CA ILE A 249 -17.83 8.36 5.04
C ILE A 249 -18.10 7.20 5.99
N THR A 250 -19.36 6.78 6.04
CA THR A 250 -19.83 5.57 6.70
C THR A 250 -20.19 4.53 5.64
N ASP A 251 -20.43 3.29 6.04
CA ASP A 251 -20.91 2.24 5.13
C ASP A 251 -22.19 2.66 4.40
N GLU A 252 -23.09 3.40 5.06
CA GLU A 252 -24.31 3.94 4.45
C GLU A 252 -24.07 5.07 3.44
N LYS A 253 -22.91 5.73 3.50
CA LYS A 253 -22.54 6.87 2.65
C LYS A 253 -21.49 6.51 1.58
N LEU A 254 -21.23 5.26 1.36
CA LEU A 254 -20.19 4.79 0.44
C LEU A 254 -20.42 5.33 -0.99
N ASP A 255 -21.68 5.42 -1.43
CA ASP A 255 -22.05 5.95 -2.75
C ASP A 255 -21.54 7.38 -2.97
N ILE A 256 -21.53 8.22 -1.93
CA ILE A 256 -21.01 9.60 -2.02
C ILE A 256 -19.51 9.60 -2.35
N LEU A 257 -18.75 8.68 -1.72
CA LEU A 257 -17.31 8.57 -1.97
C LEU A 257 -17.02 8.10 -3.40
N ILE A 258 -17.80 7.13 -3.88
CA ILE A 258 -17.70 6.60 -5.25
C ILE A 258 -17.99 7.71 -6.26
N GLU A 259 -19.11 8.43 -6.11
CA GLU A 259 -19.47 9.54 -7.00
C GLU A 259 -18.38 10.62 -7.05
N ARG A 260 -17.77 10.97 -5.91
CA ARG A 260 -16.69 11.96 -5.85
C ARG A 260 -15.38 11.48 -6.46
N PHE A 261 -15.12 10.16 -6.40
CA PHE A 261 -14.00 9.56 -7.10
C PHE A 261 -14.23 9.55 -8.61
N ASP A 262 -15.41 9.17 -9.07
CA ASP A 262 -15.79 9.19 -10.49
C ASP A 262 -15.68 10.59 -11.09
N ASP A 263 -16.15 11.61 -10.37
CA ASP A 263 -16.04 13.01 -10.79
C ASP A 263 -14.58 13.50 -10.83
N PHE A 264 -13.74 12.99 -9.95
CA PHE A 264 -12.32 13.27 -9.92
C PHE A 264 -11.59 12.65 -11.12
N CYS A 265 -12.01 11.49 -11.60
CA CYS A 265 -11.41 10.79 -12.75
C CYS A 265 -11.80 11.39 -14.11
N LYS A 266 -12.88 12.20 -14.21
CA LYS A 266 -13.30 12.93 -15.42
C LYS A 266 -12.42 14.16 -15.69
#